data_d2f38ac9a0bf3f81138bbe6d666d4d5c
#
_entry.id   d2f38ac9a0bf3f81138bbe6d666d4d5c
#
_cell.length_a   1.000
_cell.length_b   1.000
_cell.length_c   1.000
_cell.angle_alpha   90.00
_cell.angle_beta   90.00
_cell.angle_gamma   90.00
#
_symmetry.space_group_name_H-M   'P 1'
#
loop_
_entity.id
_entity.type
_entity.pdbx_description
1 polymer ?
#
loop_
_entity_poly.entity_id
_entity_poly.type
_entity_poly.pdbx_seq_one_letter_code
_entity_poly.pdbx_strand_id
1 'polypeptide(L)'
;MSKVYLVGAGPGDEGLITVNGLRLIQKADYIIYDRLINYNLLNEKKSDAKLFYVGKEGMKSSWKQEEINNLLLKCAREEGKITLRLKGGDPLVFGRGSEEALFLKEHGIASEIVPGISSSIGGLIYGGVPTTHREVSRSFHVFTGHTMDGPAELDWENLAKMEGTLIFLMAMSNIETITNKLIAAGKNPDTRAAFIYKATRSDQRRFITTLKDAYECKCNNDIKNPSVFVIGDVVQFADDIDFFAGRPLKDRTFILLRKKEFNQDFKDYLIDNKAEFLELETIKYTPIHDDDFDKALKNIEAYKYLILTSRNAVEFFFKRALELGVDFRRFYNIKIASIGQKTMKDIEAYGFKADYVSEKYTSDEMIKNITSKFEKGTKVLYPHSDKAKGNIRAALSDYDVDAFEIYKNSDEAYEKMYLEDKVYDIFFFSSSEAISFNKFYPELLKKARIYSIGPYTTKSIEALGYKVYKEAKVHDSEGMIDLVKEEINYEE
;
A
#
# COMPACT_ATOMS: atom_id res chain seq x y z
N MET A 1 -21.67 22.35 3.95
CA MET A 1 -20.49 22.78 4.74
C MET A 1 -19.37 21.81 4.46
N SER A 2 -18.21 22.33 4.12
CA SER A 2 -16.98 21.53 3.94
C SER A 2 -16.51 21.00 5.30
N LYS A 3 -15.94 19.80 5.32
CA LYS A 3 -15.43 19.19 6.55
C LYS A 3 -13.94 18.90 6.41
N VAL A 4 -13.17 19.30 7.41
CA VAL A 4 -11.73 19.03 7.49
C VAL A 4 -11.46 18.03 8.62
N TYR A 5 -10.65 17.01 8.33
CA TYR A 5 -10.23 16.01 9.30
C TYR A 5 -8.70 15.94 9.37
N LEU A 6 -8.15 16.02 10.59
CA LEU A 6 -6.74 15.79 10.86
C LEU A 6 -6.61 14.36 11.42
N VAL A 7 -6.06 13.45 10.62
CA VAL A 7 -6.11 12.00 10.90
C VAL A 7 -4.70 11.45 11.13
N GLY A 8 -4.52 10.72 12.22
CA GLY A 8 -3.30 9.95 12.49
C GLY A 8 -3.27 8.63 11.71
N ALA A 9 -2.21 8.41 10.95
CA ALA A 9 -1.99 7.22 10.15
C ALA A 9 -1.29 6.07 10.89
N GLY A 10 -0.90 6.29 12.16
CA GLY A 10 -0.06 5.33 12.87
C GLY A 10 1.43 5.42 12.50
N PRO A 11 2.28 4.57 13.11
CA PRO A 11 3.74 4.66 12.99
C PRO A 11 4.33 4.04 11.72
N GLY A 12 3.53 3.39 10.86
CA GLY A 12 4.00 2.83 9.58
C GLY A 12 3.29 1.56 9.11
N ASP A 13 2.94 0.64 10.00
CA ASP A 13 2.12 -0.52 9.65
C ASP A 13 0.68 -0.06 9.32
N GLU A 14 0.14 -0.48 8.17
CA GLU A 14 -1.21 -0.08 7.73
C GLU A 14 -2.31 -0.58 8.67
N GLY A 15 -2.09 -1.71 9.36
CA GLY A 15 -3.01 -2.27 10.35
C GLY A 15 -3.14 -1.43 11.62
N LEU A 16 -2.28 -0.41 11.81
CA LEU A 16 -2.33 0.50 12.96
C LEU A 16 -3.14 1.78 12.71
N ILE A 17 -3.80 1.90 11.56
CA ILE A 17 -4.79 2.95 11.33
C ILE A 17 -6.03 2.69 12.19
N THR A 18 -6.65 3.74 12.70
CA THR A 18 -7.94 3.58 13.37
C THR A 18 -9.06 3.31 12.36
N VAL A 19 -10.08 2.56 12.78
CA VAL A 19 -11.27 2.28 11.95
C VAL A 19 -11.92 3.58 11.44
N ASN A 20 -11.95 4.63 12.28
CA ASN A 20 -12.48 5.94 11.86
C ASN A 20 -11.56 6.63 10.84
N GLY A 21 -10.24 6.53 11.02
CA GLY A 21 -9.26 7.06 10.07
C GLY A 21 -9.43 6.42 8.69
N LEU A 22 -9.51 5.10 8.63
CA LEU A 22 -9.72 4.35 7.38
C LEU A 22 -11.03 4.77 6.69
N ARG A 23 -12.14 4.83 7.46
CA ARG A 23 -13.44 5.27 6.94
C ARG A 23 -13.39 6.68 6.35
N LEU A 24 -12.59 7.57 6.92
CA LEU A 24 -12.45 8.94 6.42
C LEU A 24 -11.59 9.00 5.17
N ILE A 25 -10.53 8.20 5.06
CA ILE A 25 -9.75 8.04 3.82
C ILE A 25 -10.67 7.65 2.67
N GLN A 26 -11.56 6.67 2.89
CA GLN A 26 -12.52 6.18 1.90
C GLN A 26 -13.57 7.21 1.46
N LYS A 27 -13.77 8.28 2.25
CA LYS A 27 -14.76 9.33 1.96
C LYS A 27 -14.16 10.65 1.49
N ALA A 28 -12.86 10.85 1.67
CA ALA A 28 -12.20 12.11 1.38
C ALA A 28 -12.20 12.45 -0.12
N ASP A 29 -12.41 13.73 -0.44
CA ASP A 29 -12.22 14.28 -1.79
C ASP A 29 -10.79 14.76 -2.00
N TYR A 30 -10.17 15.27 -0.93
CA TYR A 30 -8.79 15.75 -0.89
C TYR A 30 -8.04 15.07 0.24
N ILE A 31 -6.88 14.47 -0.06
CA ILE A 31 -5.99 13.88 0.93
C ILE A 31 -4.63 14.56 0.83
N ILE A 32 -4.26 15.29 1.89
CA ILE A 32 -2.98 15.96 2.03
C ILE A 32 -2.13 15.13 2.98
N TYR A 33 -0.99 14.59 2.51
CA TYR A 33 -0.22 13.60 3.26
C TYR A 33 1.29 13.86 3.22
N ASP A 34 2.01 13.32 4.20
CA ASP A 34 3.47 13.42 4.32
C ASP A 34 4.17 12.05 4.11
N ARG A 35 5.50 12.04 4.21
CA ARG A 35 6.36 10.88 3.94
C ARG A 35 6.21 9.73 4.96
N LEU A 36 5.75 10.02 6.18
CA LEU A 36 5.80 9.04 7.28
C LEU A 36 4.57 8.13 7.33
N ILE A 37 3.62 8.29 6.43
CA ILE A 37 2.46 7.41 6.34
C ILE A 37 2.81 6.11 5.60
N ASN A 38 2.01 5.07 5.79
CA ASN A 38 2.00 3.93 4.89
C ASN A 38 1.20 4.27 3.61
N TYR A 39 1.85 4.15 2.46
CA TYR A 39 1.23 4.51 1.18
C TYR A 39 0.08 3.59 0.76
N ASN A 40 0.02 2.35 1.27
CA ASN A 40 -1.12 1.47 1.03
C ASN A 40 -2.44 2.07 1.51
N LEU A 41 -2.41 2.90 2.56
CA LEU A 41 -3.59 3.61 3.04
C LEU A 41 -4.22 4.52 1.96
N LEU A 42 -3.42 5.02 1.02
CA LEU A 42 -3.91 5.85 -0.08
C LEU A 42 -4.69 5.04 -1.13
N ASN A 43 -4.50 3.72 -1.19
CA ASN A 43 -5.26 2.84 -2.07
C ASN A 43 -6.71 2.66 -1.60
N GLU A 44 -6.99 3.01 -0.33
CA GLU A 44 -8.34 2.99 0.24
C GLU A 44 -9.18 4.21 -0.14
N LYS A 45 -8.59 5.22 -0.77
CA LYS A 45 -9.32 6.43 -1.21
C LYS A 45 -10.35 6.11 -2.29
N LYS A 46 -11.36 6.94 -2.44
CA LYS A 46 -12.25 6.88 -3.60
C LYS A 46 -11.52 7.26 -4.89
N SER A 47 -11.99 6.75 -6.03
CA SER A 47 -11.30 6.82 -7.33
C SER A 47 -11.04 8.25 -7.82
N ASP A 48 -11.91 9.21 -7.46
CA ASP A 48 -11.85 10.62 -7.84
C ASP A 48 -11.17 11.52 -6.80
N ALA A 49 -10.71 10.96 -5.66
CA ALA A 49 -10.00 11.71 -4.64
C ALA A 49 -8.65 12.23 -5.15
N LYS A 50 -8.37 13.51 -4.89
CA LYS A 50 -7.08 14.14 -5.25
C LYS A 50 -6.08 14.01 -4.10
N LEU A 51 -4.85 13.63 -4.44
CA LEU A 51 -3.73 13.45 -3.52
C LEU A 51 -2.79 14.66 -3.56
N PHE A 52 -2.33 15.12 -2.40
CA PHE A 52 -1.33 16.19 -2.28
C PHE A 52 -0.22 15.74 -1.34
N TYR A 53 0.95 15.49 -1.90
CA TYR A 53 2.14 15.17 -1.13
C TYR A 53 2.80 16.44 -0.61
N VAL A 54 2.98 16.54 0.71
CA VAL A 54 3.61 17.71 1.38
C VAL A 54 4.87 17.34 2.16
N GLY A 55 5.38 16.12 1.95
CA GLY A 55 6.63 15.65 2.56
C GLY A 55 7.87 16.25 1.87
N LYS A 56 9.05 15.99 2.45
CA LYS A 56 10.34 16.38 1.85
C LYS A 56 10.68 15.43 0.70
N GLU A 57 10.92 15.96 -0.49
CA GLU A 57 11.48 15.24 -1.63
C GLU A 57 12.97 15.50 -1.77
N GLY A 58 13.81 14.58 -1.31
CA GLY A 58 15.27 14.65 -1.51
C GLY A 58 15.87 16.03 -1.16
N MET A 59 16.57 16.67 -2.12
CA MET A 59 17.19 18.01 -1.97
C MET A 59 16.25 19.17 -2.34
N LYS A 60 15.01 18.93 -2.74
CA LYS A 60 14.02 20.01 -2.99
C LYS A 60 13.56 20.61 -1.66
N SER A 61 13.28 21.91 -1.67
CA SER A 61 12.77 22.63 -0.51
C SER A 61 11.51 21.94 0.05
N SER A 62 11.53 21.64 1.36
CA SER A 62 10.33 21.12 2.03
C SER A 62 9.26 22.20 2.05
N TRP A 63 8.00 21.78 1.89
CA TRP A 63 6.84 22.64 2.14
C TRP A 63 6.98 23.29 3.51
N LYS A 64 6.83 24.62 3.55
CA LYS A 64 6.72 25.35 4.82
C LYS A 64 5.35 25.08 5.43
N GLN A 65 5.26 25.15 6.77
CA GLN A 65 3.99 24.93 7.45
C GLN A 65 2.89 25.91 6.97
N GLU A 66 3.26 27.12 6.65
CA GLU A 66 2.34 28.13 6.10
C GLU A 66 1.78 27.68 4.74
N GLU A 67 2.58 27.09 3.87
CA GLU A 67 2.14 26.58 2.57
C GLU A 67 1.18 25.40 2.74
N ILE A 68 1.45 24.51 3.72
CA ILE A 68 0.55 23.40 4.06
C ILE A 68 -0.79 23.94 4.60
N ASN A 69 -0.74 24.91 5.50
CA ASN A 69 -1.92 25.55 6.06
C ASN A 69 -2.79 26.23 4.97
N ASN A 70 -2.15 26.92 4.04
CA ASN A 70 -2.83 27.55 2.92
C ASN A 70 -3.44 26.51 1.95
N LEU A 71 -2.77 25.39 1.73
CA LEU A 71 -3.33 24.30 0.93
C LEU A 71 -4.56 23.68 1.60
N LEU A 72 -4.48 23.42 2.92
CA LEU A 72 -5.62 22.94 3.72
C LEU A 72 -6.81 23.90 3.61
N LEU A 73 -6.58 25.20 3.78
CA LEU A 73 -7.62 26.21 3.69
C LEU A 73 -8.23 26.28 2.28
N LYS A 74 -7.41 26.18 1.24
CA LYS A 74 -7.87 26.16 -0.15
C LYS A 74 -8.82 24.98 -0.40
N CYS A 75 -8.41 23.76 -0.02
CA CYS A 75 -9.25 22.57 -0.18
C CYS A 75 -10.53 22.65 0.68
N ALA A 76 -10.42 23.20 1.91
CA ALA A 76 -11.55 23.34 2.83
C ALA A 76 -12.63 24.33 2.36
N ARG A 77 -12.31 25.26 1.47
CA ARG A 77 -13.27 26.23 0.93
C ARG A 77 -14.13 25.69 -0.21
N GLU A 78 -13.83 24.53 -0.73
CA GLU A 78 -14.66 23.89 -1.75
C GLU A 78 -15.91 23.28 -1.11
N GLU A 79 -17.09 23.81 -1.43
CA GLU A 79 -18.35 23.39 -0.82
C GLU A 79 -18.69 21.92 -1.08
N GLY A 80 -19.20 21.25 -0.04
CA GLY A 80 -19.61 19.86 -0.11
C GLY A 80 -18.44 18.85 -0.13
N LYS A 81 -17.18 19.33 -0.10
CA LYS A 81 -15.99 18.49 -0.16
C LYS A 81 -15.45 18.14 1.22
N ILE A 82 -14.85 16.94 1.33
CA ILE A 82 -14.18 16.44 2.53
C ILE A 82 -12.67 16.54 2.29
N THR A 83 -12.00 17.34 3.13
CA THR A 83 -10.54 17.47 3.13
C THR A 83 -9.95 16.69 4.30
N LEU A 84 -8.99 15.82 4.02
CA LEU A 84 -8.31 14.99 5.00
C LEU A 84 -6.81 15.31 5.01
N ARG A 85 -6.28 15.67 6.17
CA ARG A 85 -4.85 15.76 6.45
C ARG A 85 -4.39 14.48 7.12
N LEU A 86 -3.67 13.63 6.40
CA LEU A 86 -3.16 12.35 6.88
C LEU A 86 -1.72 12.53 7.37
N LYS A 87 -1.48 12.23 8.65
CA LYS A 87 -0.21 12.50 9.37
C LYS A 87 0.36 11.21 9.94
N GLY A 88 1.66 10.99 9.83
CA GLY A 88 2.31 9.86 10.50
C GLY A 88 2.16 9.94 12.03
N GLY A 89 1.98 8.79 12.69
CA GLY A 89 1.74 8.72 14.12
C GLY A 89 0.37 9.29 14.53
N ASP A 90 0.37 10.13 15.56
CA ASP A 90 -0.80 10.88 16.04
C ASP A 90 -0.69 12.37 15.65
N PRO A 91 -1.78 13.03 15.24
CA PRO A 91 -1.74 14.43 14.79
C PRO A 91 -1.27 15.44 15.83
N LEU A 92 -1.53 15.15 17.12
CA LEU A 92 -1.24 16.07 18.23
C LEU A 92 0.04 15.73 19.01
N VAL A 93 0.63 14.55 18.79
CA VAL A 93 1.91 14.19 19.43
C VAL A 93 3.07 14.64 18.55
N PHE A 94 3.53 15.86 18.75
CA PHE A 94 4.59 16.56 17.98
C PHE A 94 4.31 16.62 16.46
N GLY A 95 3.06 16.39 16.05
CA GLY A 95 2.64 16.40 14.66
C GLY A 95 2.16 17.76 14.13
N ARG A 96 2.15 18.82 14.94
CA ARG A 96 1.68 20.17 14.63
C ARG A 96 0.20 20.26 14.24
N GLY A 97 -0.59 19.21 14.50
CA GLY A 97 -2.02 19.18 14.17
C GLY A 97 -2.82 20.24 14.92
N SER A 98 -2.42 20.62 16.14
CA SER A 98 -3.03 21.73 16.87
C SER A 98 -2.84 23.08 16.17
N GLU A 99 -1.67 23.34 15.58
CA GLU A 99 -1.40 24.56 14.81
C GLU A 99 -2.27 24.60 13.54
N GLU A 100 -2.38 23.47 12.82
CA GLU A 100 -3.24 23.34 11.64
C GLU A 100 -4.72 23.57 12.00
N ALA A 101 -5.20 23.00 13.11
CA ALA A 101 -6.58 23.15 13.56
C ALA A 101 -6.90 24.60 14.00
N LEU A 102 -5.98 25.24 14.74
CA LEU A 102 -6.15 26.65 15.16
C LEU A 102 -6.16 27.58 13.95
N PHE A 103 -5.24 27.39 13.00
CA PHE A 103 -5.21 28.17 11.77
C PHE A 103 -6.54 28.05 10.99
N LEU A 104 -7.08 26.85 10.84
CA LEU A 104 -8.37 26.64 10.18
C LEU A 104 -9.50 27.35 10.93
N LYS A 105 -9.52 27.29 12.26
CA LYS A 105 -10.51 27.96 13.11
C LYS A 105 -10.47 29.47 12.95
N GLU A 106 -9.27 30.09 12.90
CA GLU A 106 -9.09 31.52 12.65
C GLU A 106 -9.68 31.97 11.32
N HIS A 107 -9.74 31.05 10.33
CA HIS A 107 -10.34 31.29 9.02
C HIS A 107 -11.81 30.82 8.91
N GLY A 108 -12.46 30.54 10.04
CA GLY A 108 -13.87 30.15 10.10
C GLY A 108 -14.17 28.71 9.66
N ILE A 109 -13.13 27.85 9.56
CA ILE A 109 -13.27 26.45 9.19
C ILE A 109 -13.19 25.57 10.44
N ALA A 110 -14.23 24.76 10.68
CA ALA A 110 -14.21 23.75 11.72
C ALA A 110 -13.44 22.49 11.25
N SER A 111 -12.60 21.94 12.14
CA SER A 111 -11.89 20.68 11.89
C SER A 111 -12.16 19.68 12.99
N GLU A 112 -12.12 18.40 12.63
CA GLU A 112 -12.19 17.26 13.57
C GLU A 112 -10.86 16.55 13.59
N ILE A 113 -10.41 16.15 14.79
CA ILE A 113 -9.14 15.45 14.99
C ILE A 113 -9.44 13.98 15.27
N VAL A 114 -8.84 13.10 14.48
CA VAL A 114 -8.93 11.65 14.65
C VAL A 114 -7.59 11.14 15.13
N PRO A 115 -7.51 10.60 16.36
CA PRO A 115 -6.26 10.13 16.91
C PRO A 115 -5.66 8.99 16.10
N GLY A 116 -4.34 8.87 16.16
CA GLY A 116 -3.57 7.76 15.62
C GLY A 116 -2.66 7.16 16.68
N ILE A 117 -2.10 5.99 16.40
CA ILE A 117 -1.12 5.37 17.30
C ILE A 117 0.21 6.12 17.15
N SER A 118 0.63 6.82 18.19
CA SER A 118 1.93 7.50 18.22
C SER A 118 3.08 6.50 18.17
N SER A 119 4.18 6.85 17.49
CA SER A 119 5.41 6.06 17.50
C SER A 119 6.02 5.91 18.89
N SER A 120 5.73 6.82 19.83
CA SER A 120 6.13 6.69 21.24
C SER A 120 5.48 5.51 21.97
N ILE A 121 4.41 4.95 21.41
CA ILE A 121 3.74 3.74 21.92
C ILE A 121 3.92 2.60 20.90
N GLY A 122 3.37 2.75 19.70
CA GLY A 122 3.40 1.70 18.68
C GLY A 122 4.82 1.32 18.24
N GLY A 123 5.71 2.31 18.11
CA GLY A 123 7.10 2.05 17.75
C GLY A 123 7.87 1.26 18.83
N LEU A 124 7.62 1.53 20.11
CA LEU A 124 8.22 0.78 21.20
C LEU A 124 7.71 -0.66 21.27
N ILE A 125 6.39 -0.87 21.09
CA ILE A 125 5.77 -2.20 21.06
C ILE A 125 6.42 -3.07 19.98
N TYR A 126 6.59 -2.54 18.76
CA TYR A 126 7.26 -3.25 17.67
C TYR A 126 8.75 -3.48 17.93
N GLY A 127 9.37 -2.68 18.78
CA GLY A 127 10.73 -2.91 19.28
C GLY A 127 10.80 -3.86 20.48
N GLY A 128 9.69 -4.48 20.92
CA GLY A 128 9.65 -5.33 22.09
C GLY A 128 9.82 -4.58 23.43
N VAL A 129 9.68 -3.24 23.45
CA VAL A 129 9.85 -2.44 24.66
C VAL A 129 8.50 -1.95 25.17
N PRO A 130 8.02 -2.40 26.34
CA PRO A 130 6.80 -1.89 26.92
C PRO A 130 7.00 -0.44 27.40
N THR A 131 6.00 0.41 27.26
CA THR A 131 6.05 1.78 27.79
C THR A 131 6.01 1.81 29.32
N THR A 132 5.32 0.85 29.94
CA THR A 132 5.16 0.69 31.38
C THR A 132 5.23 -0.77 31.79
N HIS A 133 5.63 -1.03 33.05
CA HIS A 133 5.55 -2.35 33.67
C HIS A 133 5.27 -2.16 35.15
N ARG A 134 4.32 -2.93 35.73
CA ARG A 134 3.79 -2.71 37.09
C ARG A 134 4.88 -2.60 38.16
N GLU A 135 5.92 -3.41 38.06
CA GLU A 135 7.00 -3.48 39.07
C GLU A 135 8.21 -2.62 38.73
N VAL A 136 8.36 -2.18 37.47
CA VAL A 136 9.58 -1.52 36.96
C VAL A 136 9.33 -0.06 36.60
N SER A 137 8.21 0.25 35.92
CA SER A 137 7.94 1.61 35.46
C SER A 137 6.43 1.88 35.48
N ARG A 138 6.00 2.77 36.40
CA ARG A 138 4.59 3.12 36.60
C ARG A 138 4.15 4.33 35.80
N SER A 139 5.07 4.97 35.10
CA SER A 139 4.81 6.14 34.26
C SER A 139 5.69 6.12 33.02
N PHE A 140 5.25 6.83 31.98
CA PHE A 140 6.10 7.13 30.84
C PHE A 140 5.93 8.59 30.43
N HIS A 141 6.99 9.18 29.91
CA HIS A 141 7.07 10.59 29.55
C HIS A 141 7.61 10.72 28.14
N VAL A 142 6.95 11.53 27.31
CA VAL A 142 7.32 11.68 25.90
C VAL A 142 7.81 13.10 25.66
N PHE A 143 9.01 13.20 25.11
CA PHE A 143 9.69 14.46 24.82
C PHE A 143 10.04 14.56 23.34
N THR A 144 10.10 15.81 22.84
CA THR A 144 10.80 16.07 21.58
C THR A 144 12.27 16.34 21.85
N GLY A 145 13.16 15.71 21.09
CA GLY A 145 14.60 15.98 21.16
C GLY A 145 15.05 17.18 20.31
N HIS A 146 14.14 17.77 19.53
CA HIS A 146 14.46 18.89 18.63
C HIS A 146 13.27 19.85 18.53
N THR A 147 13.58 21.15 18.49
CA THR A 147 12.62 22.23 18.19
C THR A 147 13.05 22.99 16.93
N MET A 148 12.25 23.96 16.49
CA MET A 148 12.61 24.80 15.32
C MET A 148 13.89 25.59 15.54
N ASP A 149 14.20 25.95 16.79
CA ASP A 149 15.33 26.78 17.18
C ASP A 149 16.56 25.97 17.61
N GLY A 150 16.52 24.63 17.50
CA GLY A 150 17.62 23.76 17.87
C GLY A 150 17.26 22.66 18.88
N PRO A 151 18.21 22.24 19.73
CA PRO A 151 17.92 21.28 20.80
C PRO A 151 16.83 21.79 21.74
N ALA A 152 15.89 20.90 22.12
CA ALA A 152 14.85 21.30 23.07
C ALA A 152 15.47 21.71 24.43
N GLU A 153 15.10 22.88 24.91
CA GLU A 153 15.40 23.26 26.26
C GLU A 153 14.42 22.56 27.21
N LEU A 154 14.94 21.59 27.94
CA LEU A 154 14.17 20.77 28.91
C LEU A 154 14.72 21.01 30.31
N ASP A 155 13.88 20.81 31.30
CA ASP A 155 14.30 20.85 32.73
C ASP A 155 15.04 19.55 33.08
N TRP A 156 16.35 19.54 32.79
CA TRP A 156 17.20 18.34 32.91
C TRP A 156 17.31 17.83 34.34
N GLU A 157 17.27 18.71 35.33
CA GLU A 157 17.33 18.34 36.76
C GLU A 157 16.09 17.54 37.15
N ASN A 158 14.92 18.00 36.77
CA ASN A 158 13.68 17.30 37.05
C ASN A 158 13.56 16.02 36.19
N LEU A 159 13.98 16.06 34.92
CA LEU A 159 14.00 14.88 34.08
C LEU A 159 14.88 13.76 34.60
N ALA A 160 16.08 14.11 35.14
CA ALA A 160 16.98 13.12 35.70
C ALA A 160 16.40 12.42 36.93
N LYS A 161 15.57 13.12 37.71
CA LYS A 161 14.89 12.59 38.90
C LYS A 161 13.60 11.81 38.56
N MET A 162 13.07 11.95 37.36
CA MET A 162 11.85 11.24 36.98
C MET A 162 12.03 9.73 37.06
N GLU A 163 11.13 9.10 37.82
CA GLU A 163 10.91 7.66 37.75
C GLU A 163 10.05 7.33 36.53
N GLY A 164 10.29 6.17 35.95
CA GLY A 164 9.53 5.75 34.78
C GLY A 164 10.32 5.78 33.47
N THR A 165 9.61 5.59 32.36
CA THR A 165 10.21 5.49 31.05
C THR A 165 10.28 6.87 30.39
N LEU A 166 11.47 7.29 29.94
CA LEU A 166 11.64 8.51 29.17
C LEU A 166 11.73 8.16 27.68
N ILE A 167 10.92 8.78 26.87
CA ILE A 167 10.81 8.51 25.43
C ILE A 167 11.09 9.79 24.66
N PHE A 168 12.08 9.77 23.78
CA PHE A 168 12.45 10.92 22.97
C PHE A 168 12.13 10.66 21.49
N LEU A 169 11.30 11.51 20.92
CA LEU A 169 11.04 11.57 19.48
C LEU A 169 11.90 12.66 18.82
N MET A 170 12.22 12.50 17.53
CA MET A 170 13.02 13.46 16.76
C MET A 170 14.40 13.79 17.39
N ALA A 171 14.99 12.86 18.13
CA ALA A 171 16.15 13.11 18.97
C ALA A 171 17.51 12.83 18.31
N MET A 172 17.55 12.21 17.13
CA MET A 172 18.80 11.64 16.58
C MET A 172 19.93 12.65 16.37
N SER A 173 19.62 13.90 16.08
CA SER A 173 20.63 14.98 15.97
C SER A 173 21.19 15.42 17.32
N ASN A 174 20.49 15.15 18.43
CA ASN A 174 20.77 15.71 19.74
C ASN A 174 21.02 14.64 20.83
N ILE A 175 21.28 13.39 20.45
CA ILE A 175 21.50 12.27 21.40
C ILE A 175 22.64 12.58 22.37
N GLU A 176 23.78 13.07 21.89
CA GLU A 176 24.92 13.44 22.72
C GLU A 176 24.54 14.49 23.77
N THR A 177 23.83 15.52 23.37
CA THR A 177 23.36 16.57 24.27
C THR A 177 22.40 16.04 25.33
N ILE A 178 21.43 15.22 24.91
CA ILE A 178 20.42 14.62 25.80
C ILE A 178 21.08 13.73 26.84
N THR A 179 21.95 12.81 26.41
CA THR A 179 22.61 11.88 27.33
C THR A 179 23.54 12.59 28.32
N ASN A 180 24.38 13.50 27.82
CA ASN A 180 25.31 14.25 28.66
C ASN A 180 24.58 15.13 29.69
N LYS A 181 23.50 15.82 29.30
CA LYS A 181 22.74 16.66 30.22
C LYS A 181 22.00 15.84 31.29
N LEU A 182 21.42 14.69 30.93
CA LEU A 182 20.77 13.79 31.89
C LEU A 182 21.79 13.23 32.93
N ILE A 183 22.96 12.81 32.47
CA ILE A 183 24.02 12.30 33.36
C ILE A 183 24.55 13.40 34.26
N ALA A 184 24.82 14.59 33.70
CA ALA A 184 25.28 15.75 34.50
C ALA A 184 24.24 16.18 35.55
N ALA A 185 22.94 15.98 35.26
CA ALA A 185 21.85 16.24 36.19
C ALA A 185 21.60 15.11 37.20
N GLY A 186 22.42 14.05 37.19
CA GLY A 186 22.41 12.97 38.18
C GLY A 186 21.66 11.71 37.82
N LYS A 187 21.23 11.55 36.58
CA LYS A 187 20.67 10.26 36.14
C LYS A 187 21.79 9.21 36.04
N ASN A 188 21.50 7.98 36.51
CA ASN A 188 22.49 6.91 36.51
C ASN A 188 22.97 6.62 35.04
N PRO A 189 24.29 6.72 34.74
CA PRO A 189 24.86 6.44 33.44
C PRO A 189 24.59 5.02 32.92
N ASP A 190 24.43 4.06 33.82
CA ASP A 190 24.16 2.66 33.47
C ASP A 190 22.66 2.37 33.27
N THR A 191 21.79 3.40 33.37
CA THR A 191 20.36 3.23 33.04
C THR A 191 20.23 2.65 31.64
N ARG A 192 19.43 1.59 31.51
CA ARG A 192 19.15 0.93 30.20
C ARG A 192 18.51 1.89 29.22
N ALA A 193 18.91 1.80 27.98
CA ALA A 193 18.35 2.60 26.89
C ALA A 193 18.25 1.76 25.61
N ALA A 194 17.41 2.18 24.69
CA ALA A 194 17.33 1.54 23.39
C ALA A 194 16.94 2.54 22.29
N PHE A 195 17.35 2.23 21.07
CA PHE A 195 16.86 2.87 19.85
C PHE A 195 15.97 1.90 19.08
N ILE A 196 14.81 2.36 18.66
CA ILE A 196 13.95 1.66 17.71
C ILE A 196 13.97 2.45 16.41
N TYR A 197 14.77 1.99 15.46
CA TYR A 197 14.94 2.61 14.16
C TYR A 197 13.91 2.05 13.18
N LYS A 198 13.24 2.93 12.43
CA LYS A 198 12.22 2.58 11.44
C LYS A 198 11.20 1.56 11.94
N ALA A 199 10.66 1.80 13.13
CA ALA A 199 9.66 0.92 13.75
C ALA A 199 8.53 0.55 12.79
N THR A 200 8.09 -0.69 12.82
CA THR A 200 7.05 -1.29 11.97
C THR A 200 7.43 -1.57 10.52
N ARG A 201 8.62 -1.14 10.06
CA ARG A 201 9.10 -1.31 8.69
C ARG A 201 9.89 -2.61 8.52
N SER A 202 10.08 -3.06 7.27
CA SER A 202 10.89 -4.26 6.98
C SER A 202 12.31 -4.15 7.50
N ASP A 203 12.90 -2.96 7.38
CA ASP A 203 14.24 -2.63 7.80
C ASP A 203 14.33 -2.06 9.23
N GLN A 204 13.31 -2.37 10.07
CA GLN A 204 13.36 -2.03 11.50
C GLN A 204 14.60 -2.67 12.16
N ARG A 205 15.27 -1.86 13.00
CA ARG A 205 16.34 -2.31 13.89
C ARG A 205 16.08 -1.84 15.30
N ARG A 206 16.46 -2.67 16.26
CA ARG A 206 16.53 -2.32 17.66
C ARG A 206 17.97 -2.40 18.14
N PHE A 207 18.43 -1.39 18.87
CA PHE A 207 19.74 -1.34 19.46
C PHE A 207 19.60 -1.09 20.96
N ILE A 208 19.95 -2.09 21.78
CA ILE A 208 19.95 -1.99 23.24
C ILE A 208 21.31 -1.45 23.68
N THR A 209 21.30 -0.50 24.61
CA THR A 209 22.49 0.18 25.11
C THR A 209 22.25 0.67 26.54
N THR A 210 23.18 1.49 27.07
CA THR A 210 23.01 2.26 28.31
C THR A 210 22.98 3.75 27.99
N LEU A 211 22.57 4.57 28.96
CA LEU A 211 22.52 6.02 28.78
C LEU A 211 23.89 6.58 28.39
N LYS A 212 24.99 6.14 29.06
CA LYS A 212 26.36 6.60 28.78
C LYS A 212 26.85 6.19 27.38
N ASP A 213 26.49 5.00 26.91
CA ASP A 213 26.98 4.44 25.66
C ASP A 213 26.07 4.79 24.45
N ALA A 214 24.95 5.47 24.68
CA ALA A 214 23.92 5.70 23.66
C ALA A 214 24.43 6.53 22.47
N TYR A 215 25.25 7.54 22.70
CA TYR A 215 25.81 8.33 21.61
C TYR A 215 26.78 7.51 20.72
N GLU A 216 27.66 6.74 21.34
CA GLU A 216 28.55 5.83 20.63
C GLU A 216 27.76 4.77 19.85
N CYS A 217 26.77 4.14 20.50
CA CYS A 217 25.88 3.19 19.84
C CYS A 217 25.19 3.79 18.61
N LYS A 218 24.67 5.02 18.71
CA LYS A 218 24.05 5.74 17.60
C LYS A 218 25.03 5.98 16.46
N CYS A 219 26.28 6.36 16.74
CA CYS A 219 27.31 6.63 15.73
C CYS A 219 27.79 5.35 15.03
N ASN A 220 28.10 4.30 15.80
CA ASN A 220 28.59 3.02 15.28
C ASN A 220 27.59 2.31 14.40
N ASN A 221 26.30 2.51 14.63
CA ASN A 221 25.22 1.88 13.85
C ASN A 221 24.55 2.84 12.87
N ASP A 222 25.06 4.04 12.65
CA ASP A 222 24.51 5.06 11.73
C ASP A 222 22.99 5.29 11.93
N ILE A 223 22.53 5.33 13.19
CA ILE A 223 21.11 5.45 13.51
C ILE A 223 20.61 6.86 13.15
N LYS A 224 19.62 6.91 12.27
CA LYS A 224 19.02 8.15 11.73
C LYS A 224 17.52 8.25 12.06
N ASN A 225 16.91 9.34 11.64
CA ASN A 225 15.44 9.45 11.65
C ASN A 225 14.81 8.64 10.50
N PRO A 226 13.65 8.02 10.70
CA PRO A 226 12.83 8.04 11.93
C PRO A 226 13.31 7.03 12.98
N SER A 227 13.47 7.48 14.21
CA SER A 227 13.82 6.60 15.35
C SER A 227 13.17 7.11 16.62
N VAL A 228 12.85 6.17 17.51
CA VAL A 228 12.46 6.44 18.89
C VAL A 228 13.63 6.10 19.79
N PHE A 229 14.01 7.00 20.70
CA PHE A 229 15.00 6.75 21.74
C PHE A 229 14.28 6.61 23.08
N VAL A 230 14.50 5.51 23.77
CA VAL A 230 13.86 5.19 25.04
C VAL A 230 14.92 4.94 26.12
N ILE A 231 14.68 5.47 27.33
CA ILE A 231 15.53 5.33 28.51
C ILE A 231 14.67 4.80 29.65
N GLY A 232 15.07 3.72 30.28
CA GLY A 232 14.39 3.14 31.45
C GLY A 232 14.53 1.64 31.53
N ASP A 233 14.31 1.10 32.74
CA ASP A 233 14.52 -0.32 33.03
C ASP A 233 13.54 -1.26 32.30
N VAL A 234 12.44 -0.73 31.71
CA VAL A 234 11.55 -1.52 30.84
C VAL A 234 12.26 -2.12 29.63
N VAL A 235 13.40 -1.56 29.22
CA VAL A 235 14.23 -2.08 28.12
C VAL A 235 14.75 -3.50 28.42
N GLN A 236 14.80 -3.92 29.69
CA GLN A 236 15.20 -5.29 30.05
C GLN A 236 14.29 -6.38 29.47
N PHE A 237 13.04 -6.06 29.16
CA PHE A 237 12.06 -7.00 28.62
C PHE A 237 12.11 -7.09 27.09
N ALA A 238 13.00 -6.34 26.45
CA ALA A 238 12.96 -6.17 25.00
C ALA A 238 13.13 -7.46 24.23
N ASP A 239 13.94 -8.39 24.71
CA ASP A 239 14.14 -9.71 24.04
C ASP A 239 13.01 -10.69 24.35
N ASP A 240 12.41 -10.59 25.56
CA ASP A 240 11.38 -11.54 26.00
C ASP A 240 10.03 -11.34 25.29
N ILE A 241 9.72 -10.11 24.90
CA ILE A 241 8.42 -9.77 24.27
C ILE A 241 8.55 -9.30 22.81
N ASP A 242 9.71 -9.52 22.19
CA ASP A 242 9.91 -9.17 20.79
C ASP A 242 9.18 -10.18 19.86
N PHE A 243 8.10 -9.74 19.30
CA PHE A 243 7.32 -10.52 18.30
C PHE A 243 7.68 -10.19 16.86
N PHE A 244 8.57 -9.21 16.65
CA PHE A 244 8.82 -8.64 15.32
C PHE A 244 10.24 -8.90 14.78
N ALA A 245 11.22 -9.25 15.63
CA ALA A 245 12.60 -9.49 15.18
C ALA A 245 12.76 -10.76 14.32
N GLY A 246 12.10 -11.85 14.74
CA GLY A 246 12.21 -13.18 14.09
C GLY A 246 11.36 -13.35 12.82
N ARG A 247 10.93 -12.26 12.16
CA ARG A 247 10.11 -12.36 10.95
C ARG A 247 10.94 -12.87 9.75
N PRO A 248 10.42 -13.84 8.99
CA PRO A 248 11.19 -14.49 7.92
C PRO A 248 11.49 -13.58 6.73
N LEU A 249 10.68 -12.52 6.50
CA LEU A 249 10.84 -11.59 5.39
C LEU A 249 11.42 -10.24 5.81
N LYS A 250 12.25 -10.24 6.86
CA LYS A 250 13.01 -9.07 7.31
C LYS A 250 13.85 -8.49 6.17
N ASP A 251 13.97 -7.16 6.14
CA ASP A 251 14.72 -6.39 5.15
C ASP A 251 14.16 -6.47 3.72
N ARG A 252 13.03 -7.10 3.53
CA ARG A 252 12.39 -7.22 2.22
C ARG A 252 11.18 -6.31 2.13
N THR A 253 11.06 -5.63 1.00
CA THR A 253 9.89 -4.80 0.67
C THR A 253 9.37 -5.21 -0.69
N PHE A 254 8.14 -5.64 -0.72
CA PHE A 254 7.47 -6.19 -1.89
C PHE A 254 6.68 -5.10 -2.62
N ILE A 255 6.68 -5.11 -3.96
CA ILE A 255 5.79 -4.27 -4.77
C ILE A 255 4.87 -5.18 -5.58
N LEU A 256 3.56 -5.02 -5.35
CA LEU A 256 2.49 -5.71 -6.05
C LEU A 256 1.81 -4.73 -7.00
N LEU A 257 1.76 -5.05 -8.29
CA LEU A 257 1.33 -4.12 -9.35
C LEU A 257 -0.08 -4.37 -9.88
N ARG A 258 -0.74 -5.40 -9.38
CA ARG A 258 -2.13 -5.74 -9.75
C ARG A 258 -3.13 -4.84 -9.05
N LYS A 259 -4.37 -4.88 -9.55
CA LYS A 259 -5.51 -4.38 -8.79
C LYS A 259 -5.56 -5.04 -7.40
N LYS A 260 -5.87 -4.24 -6.40
CA LYS A 260 -5.99 -4.62 -4.98
C LYS A 260 -6.83 -5.89 -4.78
N GLU A 261 -7.96 -5.99 -5.48
CA GLU A 261 -8.87 -7.15 -5.40
C GLU A 261 -8.24 -8.46 -5.87
N PHE A 262 -7.15 -8.38 -6.64
CA PHE A 262 -6.45 -9.55 -7.19
C PHE A 262 -5.23 -9.96 -6.36
N ASN A 263 -4.88 -9.17 -5.34
CA ASN A 263 -3.71 -9.39 -4.50
C ASN A 263 -4.02 -10.11 -3.18
N GLN A 264 -5.29 -10.39 -2.84
CA GLN A 264 -5.67 -10.77 -1.48
C GLN A 264 -4.85 -11.96 -0.94
N ASP A 265 -4.79 -13.07 -1.66
CA ASP A 265 -4.02 -14.25 -1.23
C ASP A 265 -2.54 -13.93 -0.96
N PHE A 266 -1.92 -13.12 -1.83
CA PHE A 266 -0.53 -12.73 -1.69
C PHE A 266 -0.34 -11.73 -0.54
N LYS A 267 -1.25 -10.79 -0.40
CA LYS A 267 -1.26 -9.81 0.70
C LYS A 267 -1.39 -10.51 2.04
N ASP A 268 -2.34 -11.44 2.19
CA ASP A 268 -2.53 -12.21 3.41
C ASP A 268 -1.25 -12.97 3.79
N TYR A 269 -0.61 -13.63 2.81
CA TYR A 269 0.67 -14.29 3.01
C TYR A 269 1.77 -13.33 3.51
N LEU A 270 1.88 -12.12 2.92
CA LEU A 270 2.87 -11.12 3.33
C LEU A 270 2.59 -10.58 4.74
N ILE A 271 1.32 -10.33 5.07
CA ILE A 271 0.89 -9.88 6.41
C ILE A 271 1.22 -10.93 7.47
N ASP A 272 0.88 -12.20 7.22
CA ASP A 272 1.14 -13.30 8.16
C ASP A 272 2.65 -13.47 8.43
N ASN A 273 3.49 -13.23 7.42
CA ASN A 273 4.95 -13.25 7.54
C ASN A 273 5.55 -11.89 7.91
N LYS A 274 4.71 -10.90 8.29
CA LYS A 274 5.12 -9.56 8.75
C LYS A 274 6.07 -8.85 7.79
N ALA A 275 5.84 -9.05 6.48
CA ALA A 275 6.57 -8.40 5.42
C ALA A 275 6.07 -6.98 5.18
N GLU A 276 6.97 -6.11 4.74
CA GLU A 276 6.56 -4.80 4.20
C GLU A 276 6.20 -4.96 2.72
N PHE A 277 5.08 -4.38 2.30
CA PHE A 277 4.69 -4.38 0.90
C PHE A 277 4.02 -3.07 0.51
N LEU A 278 4.00 -2.82 -0.80
CA LEU A 278 3.32 -1.69 -1.43
C LEU A 278 2.47 -2.22 -2.59
N GLU A 279 1.22 -1.81 -2.62
CA GLU A 279 0.33 -2.04 -3.75
C GLU A 279 0.35 -0.79 -4.63
N LEU A 280 0.89 -0.91 -5.85
CA LEU A 280 1.05 0.18 -6.80
C LEU A 280 0.37 -0.15 -8.13
N GLU A 281 -0.87 0.28 -8.29
CA GLU A 281 -1.58 0.12 -9.56
C GLU A 281 -1.09 1.15 -10.58
N THR A 282 -0.13 0.79 -11.42
CA THR A 282 0.38 1.67 -12.50
C THR A 282 -0.49 1.66 -13.75
N ILE A 283 -1.51 0.80 -13.80
CA ILE A 283 -2.46 0.70 -14.90
C ILE A 283 -3.87 0.92 -14.34
N LYS A 284 -4.58 1.89 -14.90
CA LYS A 284 -6.01 2.06 -14.62
C LYS A 284 -6.84 1.40 -15.70
N TYR A 285 -7.91 0.75 -15.26
CA TYR A 285 -8.92 0.17 -16.13
C TYR A 285 -10.17 1.04 -16.05
N THR A 286 -10.58 1.59 -17.19
CA THR A 286 -11.75 2.48 -17.26
C THR A 286 -12.80 1.88 -18.20
N PRO A 287 -14.11 1.95 -17.87
CA PRO A 287 -15.16 1.47 -18.74
C PRO A 287 -15.19 2.27 -20.06
N ILE A 288 -15.48 1.59 -21.15
CA ILE A 288 -15.87 2.20 -22.42
C ILE A 288 -17.39 2.08 -22.51
N HIS A 289 -18.06 3.20 -22.71
CA HIS A 289 -19.50 3.23 -22.95
C HIS A 289 -19.74 3.13 -24.45
N ASP A 290 -20.49 2.10 -24.84
CA ASP A 290 -20.84 1.79 -26.22
C ASP A 290 -22.34 1.46 -26.29
N ASP A 291 -23.10 2.24 -27.05
CA ASP A 291 -24.55 2.09 -27.16
C ASP A 291 -24.96 0.76 -27.81
N ASP A 292 -24.12 0.21 -28.71
CA ASP A 292 -24.40 -1.06 -29.34
C ASP A 292 -24.11 -2.25 -28.40
N PHE A 293 -23.09 -2.12 -27.53
CA PHE A 293 -22.89 -3.04 -26.41
C PHE A 293 -24.05 -3.01 -25.42
N ASP A 294 -24.58 -1.82 -25.10
CA ASP A 294 -25.75 -1.68 -24.22
C ASP A 294 -27.00 -2.35 -24.81
N LYS A 295 -27.20 -2.22 -26.13
CA LYS A 295 -28.27 -2.93 -26.88
C LYS A 295 -28.05 -4.44 -26.83
N ALA A 296 -26.81 -4.91 -27.01
CA ALA A 296 -26.46 -6.32 -26.94
C ALA A 296 -26.78 -6.90 -25.55
N LEU A 297 -26.42 -6.19 -24.48
CA LEU A 297 -26.75 -6.57 -23.08
C LEU A 297 -28.27 -6.61 -22.84
N LYS A 298 -29.02 -5.62 -23.34
CA LYS A 298 -30.48 -5.60 -23.24
C LYS A 298 -31.17 -6.70 -24.05
N ASN A 299 -30.50 -7.25 -25.07
CA ASN A 299 -30.98 -8.36 -25.88
C ASN A 299 -30.11 -9.61 -25.72
N ILE A 300 -29.69 -9.88 -24.50
CA ILE A 300 -28.67 -10.89 -24.20
C ILE A 300 -29.08 -12.30 -24.59
N GLU A 301 -30.37 -12.64 -24.55
CA GLU A 301 -30.92 -13.94 -24.96
C GLU A 301 -30.77 -14.27 -26.44
N ALA A 302 -30.42 -13.27 -27.26
CA ALA A 302 -30.12 -13.53 -28.69
C ALA A 302 -28.78 -14.26 -28.89
N TYR A 303 -27.93 -14.27 -27.85
CA TYR A 303 -26.61 -14.90 -27.92
C TYR A 303 -26.64 -16.33 -27.38
N LYS A 304 -25.95 -17.23 -28.05
CA LYS A 304 -25.78 -18.62 -27.63
C LYS A 304 -24.53 -18.77 -26.74
N TYR A 305 -23.50 -17.95 -27.02
CA TYR A 305 -22.21 -18.02 -26.33
C TYR A 305 -21.74 -16.65 -25.87
N LEU A 306 -21.13 -16.61 -24.68
CA LEU A 306 -20.45 -15.48 -24.11
C LEU A 306 -18.99 -15.86 -23.83
N ILE A 307 -18.04 -15.11 -24.37
CA ILE A 307 -16.60 -15.36 -24.21
C ILE A 307 -15.99 -14.30 -23.28
N LEU A 308 -15.48 -14.72 -22.13
CA LEU A 308 -14.83 -13.87 -21.15
C LEU A 308 -13.37 -14.29 -20.97
N THR A 309 -12.43 -13.47 -21.48
CA THR A 309 -11.03 -13.84 -21.58
C THR A 309 -10.15 -13.34 -20.45
N SER A 310 -10.69 -12.53 -19.54
CA SER A 310 -9.95 -11.95 -18.42
C SER A 310 -10.87 -11.61 -17.26
N ARG A 311 -10.29 -11.51 -16.06
CA ARG A 311 -10.98 -11.07 -14.84
C ARG A 311 -11.62 -9.68 -14.99
N ASN A 312 -10.90 -8.74 -15.64
CA ASN A 312 -11.44 -7.41 -15.93
C ASN A 312 -12.63 -7.46 -16.88
N ALA A 313 -12.59 -8.33 -17.91
CA ALA A 313 -13.75 -8.50 -18.81
C ALA A 313 -14.99 -9.01 -18.05
N VAL A 314 -14.81 -9.93 -17.11
CA VAL A 314 -15.90 -10.40 -16.23
C VAL A 314 -16.48 -9.24 -15.41
N GLU A 315 -15.61 -8.50 -14.73
CA GLU A 315 -16.01 -7.38 -13.88
C GLU A 315 -16.78 -6.31 -14.66
N PHE A 316 -16.21 -5.80 -15.75
CA PHE A 316 -16.84 -4.73 -16.55
C PHE A 316 -18.13 -5.17 -17.23
N PHE A 317 -18.17 -6.42 -17.71
CA PHE A 317 -19.36 -6.99 -18.32
C PHE A 317 -20.54 -7.07 -17.35
N PHE A 318 -20.36 -7.76 -16.22
CA PHE A 318 -21.44 -7.92 -15.25
C PHE A 318 -21.82 -6.63 -14.54
N LYS A 319 -20.85 -5.78 -14.26
CA LYS A 319 -21.12 -4.44 -13.70
C LYS A 319 -22.00 -3.62 -14.65
N ARG A 320 -21.69 -3.59 -15.95
CA ARG A 320 -22.50 -2.87 -16.91
C ARG A 320 -23.89 -3.47 -17.06
N ALA A 321 -24.01 -4.79 -17.06
CA ALA A 321 -25.30 -5.47 -17.09
C ALA A 321 -26.17 -5.08 -15.89
N LEU A 322 -25.59 -5.03 -14.69
CA LEU A 322 -26.28 -4.57 -13.47
C LEU A 322 -26.70 -3.09 -13.54
N GLU A 323 -25.82 -2.20 -14.02
CA GLU A 323 -26.14 -0.77 -14.21
C GLU A 323 -27.31 -0.56 -15.15
N LEU A 324 -27.45 -1.39 -16.19
CA LEU A 324 -28.55 -1.36 -17.14
C LEU A 324 -29.81 -2.09 -16.65
N GLY A 325 -29.78 -2.71 -15.45
CA GLY A 325 -30.90 -3.45 -14.89
C GLY A 325 -31.22 -4.73 -15.64
N VAL A 326 -30.21 -5.36 -16.30
CA VAL A 326 -30.40 -6.62 -17.01
C VAL A 326 -30.69 -7.75 -16.01
N ASP A 327 -31.84 -8.42 -16.16
CA ASP A 327 -32.19 -9.56 -15.33
C ASP A 327 -31.31 -10.78 -15.69
N PHE A 328 -30.52 -11.26 -14.75
CA PHE A 328 -29.62 -12.39 -14.96
C PHE A 328 -30.31 -13.71 -15.28
N ARG A 329 -31.62 -13.85 -15.00
CA ARG A 329 -32.42 -15.00 -15.46
C ARG A 329 -32.47 -15.11 -17.00
N ARG A 330 -32.25 -14.02 -17.71
CA ARG A 330 -32.20 -13.99 -19.19
C ARG A 330 -30.96 -14.69 -19.78
N PHE A 331 -29.96 -15.01 -18.94
CA PHE A 331 -28.76 -15.76 -19.33
C PHE A 331 -28.97 -17.29 -19.36
N TYR A 332 -30.17 -17.79 -19.09
CA TYR A 332 -30.45 -19.22 -18.88
C TYR A 332 -30.01 -20.15 -20.02
N ASN A 333 -29.97 -19.68 -21.27
CA ASN A 333 -29.56 -20.44 -22.44
C ASN A 333 -28.14 -20.13 -22.96
N ILE A 334 -27.43 -19.22 -22.30
CA ILE A 334 -26.11 -18.78 -22.74
C ILE A 334 -25.06 -19.69 -22.14
N LYS A 335 -24.19 -20.22 -23.00
CA LYS A 335 -23.01 -20.96 -22.58
C LYS A 335 -21.81 -20.00 -22.42
N ILE A 336 -21.15 -20.07 -21.29
CA ILE A 336 -20.05 -19.16 -20.95
C ILE A 336 -18.72 -19.88 -21.15
N ALA A 337 -17.81 -19.25 -21.91
CA ALA A 337 -16.46 -19.70 -22.11
C ALA A 337 -15.45 -18.74 -21.44
N SER A 338 -14.49 -19.30 -20.69
CA SER A 338 -13.48 -18.51 -19.95
C SER A 338 -12.07 -19.02 -20.19
N ILE A 339 -11.07 -18.13 -20.00
CA ILE A 339 -9.66 -18.50 -19.95
C ILE A 339 -9.25 -18.64 -18.50
N GLY A 340 -8.82 -19.85 -18.12
CA GLY A 340 -8.25 -20.19 -16.82
C GLY A 340 -9.22 -20.22 -15.65
N GLN A 341 -8.81 -20.93 -14.60
CA GLN A 341 -9.61 -21.19 -13.42
C GLN A 341 -9.98 -19.91 -12.63
N LYS A 342 -9.12 -18.90 -12.63
CA LYS A 342 -9.39 -17.64 -11.88
C LYS A 342 -10.51 -16.82 -12.53
N THR A 343 -10.52 -16.70 -13.87
CA THR A 343 -11.62 -16.06 -14.58
C THR A 343 -12.93 -16.81 -14.37
N MET A 344 -12.86 -18.15 -14.30
CA MET A 344 -14.02 -18.99 -13.95
C MET A 344 -14.55 -18.66 -12.54
N LYS A 345 -13.67 -18.57 -11.53
CA LYS A 345 -14.08 -18.20 -10.16
C LYS A 345 -14.72 -16.81 -10.09
N ASP A 346 -14.23 -15.86 -10.87
CA ASP A 346 -14.84 -14.52 -10.93
C ASP A 346 -16.25 -14.58 -11.57
N ILE A 347 -16.48 -15.45 -12.55
CA ILE A 347 -17.80 -15.70 -13.13
C ILE A 347 -18.73 -16.35 -12.08
N GLU A 348 -18.20 -17.29 -11.29
CA GLU A 348 -18.94 -17.95 -10.21
C GLU A 348 -19.40 -16.97 -9.11
N ALA A 349 -18.63 -15.92 -8.85
CA ALA A 349 -19.00 -14.86 -7.91
C ALA A 349 -20.27 -14.09 -8.33
N TYR A 350 -20.61 -14.07 -9.62
CA TYR A 350 -21.89 -13.54 -10.14
C TYR A 350 -23.00 -14.59 -10.24
N GLY A 351 -22.77 -15.82 -9.75
CA GLY A 351 -23.75 -16.90 -9.72
C GLY A 351 -23.82 -17.74 -10.99
N PHE A 352 -22.86 -17.62 -11.90
CA PHE A 352 -22.79 -18.42 -13.14
C PHE A 352 -21.67 -19.45 -13.07
N LYS A 353 -21.76 -20.48 -13.92
CA LYS A 353 -20.66 -21.42 -14.18
C LYS A 353 -20.18 -21.27 -15.61
N ALA A 354 -18.84 -21.34 -15.80
CA ALA A 354 -18.31 -21.45 -17.14
C ALA A 354 -18.52 -22.87 -17.68
N ASP A 355 -19.17 -23.00 -18.85
CA ASP A 355 -19.39 -24.28 -19.53
C ASP A 355 -18.09 -24.78 -20.17
N TYR A 356 -17.23 -23.86 -20.60
CA TYR A 356 -15.95 -24.14 -21.24
C TYR A 356 -14.84 -23.35 -20.56
N VAL A 357 -13.86 -24.07 -20.01
CA VAL A 357 -12.66 -23.48 -19.40
C VAL A 357 -11.45 -23.99 -20.15
N SER A 358 -10.56 -23.10 -20.61
CA SER A 358 -9.31 -23.49 -21.22
C SER A 358 -8.34 -23.98 -20.13
N GLU A 359 -7.76 -25.16 -20.31
CA GLU A 359 -6.76 -25.72 -19.37
C GLU A 359 -5.41 -24.99 -19.47
N LYS A 360 -5.14 -24.37 -20.61
CA LYS A 360 -3.93 -23.57 -20.82
C LYS A 360 -4.28 -22.09 -20.96
N TYR A 361 -3.43 -21.26 -20.36
CA TYR A 361 -3.65 -19.81 -20.22
C TYR A 361 -3.41 -18.98 -21.50
N THR A 362 -3.51 -19.59 -22.69
CA THR A 362 -3.29 -18.88 -23.96
C THR A 362 -4.58 -18.71 -24.75
N SER A 363 -4.74 -17.52 -25.34
CA SER A 363 -5.87 -17.20 -26.22
C SER A 363 -6.01 -18.20 -27.40
N ASP A 364 -4.90 -18.65 -27.97
CA ASP A 364 -4.87 -19.51 -29.15
C ASP A 364 -5.39 -20.93 -28.85
N GLU A 365 -5.12 -21.48 -27.66
CA GLU A 365 -5.67 -22.80 -27.29
C GLU A 365 -7.14 -22.73 -26.89
N MET A 366 -7.55 -21.65 -26.22
CA MET A 366 -8.96 -21.40 -25.98
C MET A 366 -9.74 -21.39 -27.28
N ILE A 367 -9.23 -20.68 -28.28
CA ILE A 367 -9.88 -20.60 -29.62
C ILE A 367 -10.07 -21.99 -30.21
N LYS A 368 -9.03 -22.83 -30.22
CA LYS A 368 -9.10 -24.20 -30.71
C LYS A 368 -10.11 -25.07 -29.97
N ASN A 369 -10.16 -24.96 -28.65
CA ASN A 369 -11.12 -25.71 -27.83
C ASN A 369 -12.56 -25.23 -27.98
N ILE A 370 -12.77 -23.93 -28.18
CA ILE A 370 -14.08 -23.32 -28.36
C ILE A 370 -14.64 -23.64 -29.72
N THR A 371 -13.87 -23.47 -30.81
CA THR A 371 -14.31 -23.68 -32.17
C THR A 371 -14.75 -25.12 -32.44
N SER A 372 -14.21 -26.10 -31.68
CA SER A 372 -14.62 -27.52 -31.83
C SER A 372 -15.93 -27.85 -31.10
N LYS A 373 -16.40 -27.00 -30.19
CA LYS A 373 -17.54 -27.26 -29.27
C LYS A 373 -18.75 -26.37 -29.55
N PHE A 374 -18.58 -25.25 -30.27
CA PHE A 374 -19.66 -24.32 -30.58
C PHE A 374 -20.44 -24.75 -31.80
N GLU A 375 -21.75 -24.55 -31.78
CA GLU A 375 -22.62 -24.75 -32.93
C GLU A 375 -22.35 -23.65 -33.97
N LYS A 376 -22.00 -24.04 -35.22
CA LYS A 376 -21.73 -23.11 -36.32
C LYS A 376 -22.95 -22.24 -36.62
N GLY A 377 -22.72 -21.01 -37.05
CA GLY A 377 -23.78 -20.06 -37.41
C GLY A 377 -24.55 -19.50 -36.24
N THR A 378 -24.10 -19.72 -34.97
CA THR A 378 -24.71 -19.16 -33.78
C THR A 378 -24.12 -17.80 -33.44
N LYS A 379 -24.90 -17.02 -32.70
CA LYS A 379 -24.47 -15.67 -32.25
C LYS A 379 -23.62 -15.74 -31.02
N VAL A 380 -22.45 -15.08 -31.06
CA VAL A 380 -21.43 -15.06 -30.00
C VAL A 380 -21.19 -13.63 -29.50
N LEU A 381 -21.21 -13.40 -28.20
CA LEU A 381 -20.85 -12.14 -27.60
C LEU A 381 -19.42 -12.22 -27.06
N TYR A 382 -18.55 -11.28 -27.48
CA TYR A 382 -17.16 -11.21 -27.06
C TYR A 382 -16.79 -9.81 -26.55
N PRO A 383 -17.03 -9.51 -25.26
CA PRO A 383 -16.56 -8.29 -24.63
C PRO A 383 -15.05 -8.40 -24.28
N HIS A 384 -14.27 -7.38 -24.67
CA HIS A 384 -12.81 -7.40 -24.50
C HIS A 384 -12.23 -6.02 -24.19
N SER A 385 -10.91 -5.94 -23.94
CA SER A 385 -10.19 -4.69 -23.77
C SER A 385 -9.81 -4.05 -25.11
N ASP A 386 -9.50 -2.75 -25.09
CA ASP A 386 -8.91 -1.99 -26.20
C ASP A 386 -7.59 -2.60 -26.73
N LYS A 387 -6.86 -3.33 -25.86
CA LYS A 387 -5.58 -3.98 -26.19
C LYS A 387 -5.70 -5.47 -26.50
N ALA A 388 -6.91 -6.00 -26.68
CA ALA A 388 -7.09 -7.41 -27.05
C ALA A 388 -6.49 -7.70 -28.43
N LYS A 389 -5.69 -8.76 -28.50
CA LYS A 389 -5.12 -9.21 -29.79
C LYS A 389 -6.24 -9.76 -30.67
N GLY A 390 -6.28 -9.37 -31.93
CA GLY A 390 -7.32 -9.70 -32.89
C GLY A 390 -7.49 -11.20 -33.24
N ASN A 391 -6.68 -12.09 -32.66
CA ASN A 391 -6.66 -13.52 -32.97
C ASN A 391 -7.99 -14.22 -32.66
N ILE A 392 -8.72 -13.82 -31.61
CA ILE A 392 -10.01 -14.44 -31.25
C ILE A 392 -11.07 -14.13 -32.33
N ARG A 393 -11.18 -12.87 -32.75
CA ARG A 393 -12.14 -12.47 -33.79
C ARG A 393 -11.89 -13.17 -35.11
N ALA A 394 -10.63 -13.29 -35.52
CA ALA A 394 -10.25 -13.98 -36.75
C ALA A 394 -10.57 -15.49 -36.70
N ALA A 395 -10.37 -16.12 -35.56
CA ALA A 395 -10.62 -17.56 -35.40
C ALA A 395 -12.10 -17.91 -35.23
N LEU A 396 -12.96 -16.92 -34.97
CA LEU A 396 -14.42 -17.09 -34.93
C LEU A 396 -15.12 -16.66 -36.21
N SER A 397 -14.43 -16.65 -37.36
CA SER A 397 -14.97 -16.23 -38.67
C SER A 397 -16.19 -17.05 -39.14
N ASP A 398 -16.35 -18.28 -38.64
CA ASP A 398 -17.50 -19.15 -38.93
C ASP A 398 -18.75 -18.85 -38.08
N TYR A 399 -18.69 -17.84 -37.20
CA TYR A 399 -19.74 -17.47 -36.26
C TYR A 399 -20.19 -16.01 -36.47
N ASP A 400 -21.42 -15.71 -36.08
CA ASP A 400 -21.90 -14.31 -35.98
C ASP A 400 -21.40 -13.70 -34.66
N VAL A 401 -20.30 -12.94 -34.72
CA VAL A 401 -19.58 -12.44 -33.54
C VAL A 401 -19.79 -10.95 -33.38
N ASP A 402 -20.47 -10.58 -32.29
CA ASP A 402 -20.49 -9.23 -31.76
C ASP A 402 -19.34 -9.06 -30.76
N ALA A 403 -18.28 -8.37 -31.18
CA ALA A 403 -17.09 -8.09 -30.37
C ALA A 403 -17.05 -6.62 -29.98
N PHE A 404 -17.01 -6.33 -28.65
CA PHE A 404 -17.06 -4.98 -28.11
C PHE A 404 -15.86 -4.70 -27.22
N GLU A 405 -15.27 -3.52 -27.39
CA GLU A 405 -14.31 -2.96 -26.47
C GLU A 405 -15.06 -2.34 -25.26
N ILE A 406 -15.05 -3.04 -24.13
CA ILE A 406 -15.82 -2.63 -22.94
C ILE A 406 -15.00 -1.95 -21.87
N TYR A 407 -13.68 -2.00 -21.97
CA TYR A 407 -12.77 -1.28 -21.07
C TYR A 407 -11.43 -0.98 -21.72
N LYS A 408 -10.82 0.11 -21.26
CA LYS A 408 -9.51 0.60 -21.70
C LYS A 408 -8.47 0.42 -20.59
N ASN A 409 -7.26 0.00 -21.00
CA ASN A 409 -6.07 -0.06 -20.15
C ASN A 409 -5.23 1.20 -20.36
N SER A 410 -5.08 2.04 -19.35
CA SER A 410 -4.30 3.26 -19.46
C SER A 410 -3.43 3.49 -18.20
N ASP A 411 -2.23 3.99 -18.41
CA ASP A 411 -1.35 4.52 -17.38
C ASP A 411 -1.38 6.07 -17.29
N GLU A 412 -2.16 6.74 -18.14
CA GLU A 412 -2.20 8.21 -18.26
C GLU A 412 -2.67 8.91 -16.98
N ALA A 413 -3.50 8.26 -16.17
CA ALA A 413 -4.04 8.80 -14.93
C ALA A 413 -3.25 8.35 -13.69
N TYR A 414 -2.07 7.77 -13.85
CA TYR A 414 -1.24 7.36 -12.74
C TYR A 414 -0.52 8.57 -12.11
N GLU A 415 -0.71 8.75 -10.81
CA GLU A 415 0.02 9.75 -10.01
C GLU A 415 1.23 9.07 -9.38
N LYS A 416 2.45 9.49 -9.82
CA LYS A 416 3.70 8.92 -9.33
C LYS A 416 3.87 9.17 -7.84
N MET A 417 4.03 8.10 -7.05
CA MET A 417 4.36 8.18 -5.63
C MET A 417 5.86 8.30 -5.41
N TYR A 418 6.25 8.95 -4.32
CA TYR A 418 7.63 8.94 -3.87
C TYR A 418 7.96 7.57 -3.27
N LEU A 419 8.98 6.89 -3.82
CA LEU A 419 9.51 5.65 -3.26
C LEU A 419 10.95 5.88 -2.77
N GLU A 420 11.29 5.30 -1.62
CA GLU A 420 12.64 5.37 -1.06
C GLU A 420 13.65 4.70 -2.00
N ASP A 421 14.88 5.17 -2.03
CA ASP A 421 15.96 4.55 -2.80
C ASP A 421 16.52 3.32 -2.07
N LYS A 422 15.81 2.19 -2.20
CA LYS A 422 16.19 0.89 -1.65
C LYS A 422 15.94 -0.24 -2.65
N VAL A 423 16.38 -1.44 -2.34
CA VAL A 423 16.06 -2.65 -3.12
C VAL A 423 14.63 -3.07 -2.83
N TYR A 424 13.89 -3.36 -3.88
CA TYR A 424 12.52 -3.88 -3.83
C TYR A 424 12.41 -5.24 -4.49
N ASP A 425 11.53 -6.07 -4.00
CA ASP A 425 11.06 -7.30 -4.65
C ASP A 425 9.81 -6.97 -5.46
N ILE A 426 9.92 -6.91 -6.80
CA ILE A 426 8.84 -6.45 -7.66
C ILE A 426 8.22 -7.61 -8.42
N PHE A 427 6.92 -7.79 -8.27
CA PHE A 427 6.14 -8.89 -8.81
C PHE A 427 5.32 -8.45 -10.02
N PHE A 428 5.68 -8.95 -11.21
CA PHE A 428 4.97 -8.69 -12.45
C PHE A 428 4.07 -9.86 -12.83
N PHE A 429 2.79 -9.61 -12.86
CA PHE A 429 1.76 -10.57 -13.25
C PHE A 429 1.33 -10.40 -14.71
N SER A 430 1.86 -9.40 -15.41
CA SER A 430 1.63 -9.18 -16.84
C SER A 430 2.72 -8.34 -17.48
N SER A 431 2.88 -8.50 -18.80
CA SER A 431 3.78 -7.65 -19.60
C SER A 431 3.39 -6.16 -19.55
N SER A 432 2.09 -5.88 -19.47
CA SER A 432 1.60 -4.49 -19.39
C SER A 432 2.03 -3.80 -18.10
N GLU A 433 2.05 -4.51 -16.98
CA GLU A 433 2.55 -3.98 -15.69
C GLU A 433 4.04 -3.64 -15.79
N ALA A 434 4.85 -4.51 -16.41
CA ALA A 434 6.29 -4.26 -16.57
C ALA A 434 6.55 -3.01 -17.43
N ILE A 435 5.85 -2.86 -18.54
CA ILE A 435 5.97 -1.70 -19.42
C ILE A 435 5.54 -0.42 -18.70
N SER A 436 4.41 -0.45 -18.03
CA SER A 436 3.89 0.71 -17.29
C SER A 436 4.80 1.09 -16.13
N PHE A 437 5.23 0.15 -15.31
CA PHE A 437 6.12 0.43 -14.19
C PHE A 437 7.48 1.01 -14.64
N ASN A 438 8.04 0.50 -15.72
CA ASN A 438 9.27 1.04 -16.31
C ASN A 438 9.14 2.50 -16.73
N LYS A 439 7.97 2.94 -17.21
CA LYS A 439 7.71 4.34 -17.57
C LYS A 439 7.86 5.28 -16.37
N PHE A 440 7.45 4.85 -15.18
CA PHE A 440 7.42 5.71 -13.98
C PHE A 440 8.64 5.52 -13.06
N TYR A 441 9.19 4.30 -12.99
CA TYR A 441 10.23 3.92 -12.02
C TYR A 441 11.41 3.14 -12.65
N PRO A 442 12.01 3.61 -13.77
CA PRO A 442 13.08 2.87 -14.43
C PRO A 442 14.32 2.69 -13.52
N GLU A 443 14.60 3.65 -12.63
CA GLU A 443 15.78 3.58 -11.75
C GLU A 443 15.60 2.52 -10.64
N LEU A 444 14.39 2.30 -10.18
CA LEU A 444 14.12 1.24 -9.20
C LEU A 444 14.29 -0.15 -9.82
N LEU A 445 13.87 -0.33 -11.07
CA LEU A 445 14.03 -1.61 -11.78
C LEU A 445 15.50 -2.05 -11.93
N LYS A 446 16.43 -1.10 -12.06
CA LYS A 446 17.86 -1.41 -12.16
C LYS A 446 18.44 -2.08 -10.92
N LYS A 447 17.82 -1.86 -9.75
CA LYS A 447 18.27 -2.38 -8.45
C LYS A 447 17.36 -3.48 -7.91
N ALA A 448 16.18 -3.67 -8.49
CA ALA A 448 15.14 -4.55 -7.96
C ALA A 448 15.47 -6.04 -8.19
N ARG A 449 14.97 -6.88 -7.29
CA ARG A 449 14.77 -8.30 -7.59
C ARG A 449 13.42 -8.45 -8.30
N ILE A 450 13.46 -8.85 -9.55
CA ILE A 450 12.29 -8.89 -10.43
C ILE A 450 11.74 -10.30 -10.52
N TYR A 451 10.48 -10.47 -10.16
CA TYR A 451 9.75 -11.73 -10.25
C TYR A 451 8.73 -11.66 -11.37
N SER A 452 8.65 -12.70 -12.19
CA SER A 452 7.67 -12.77 -13.28
C SER A 452 6.75 -13.98 -13.14
N ILE A 453 5.48 -13.78 -13.53
CA ILE A 453 4.48 -14.84 -13.49
C ILE A 453 4.72 -15.94 -14.54
N GLY A 454 5.51 -15.67 -15.57
CA GLY A 454 5.77 -16.65 -16.62
C GLY A 454 6.43 -16.09 -17.89
N PRO A 455 6.70 -16.94 -18.88
CA PRO A 455 7.61 -16.68 -19.99
C PRO A 455 7.28 -15.44 -20.84
N TYR A 456 6.00 -15.12 -21.03
CA TYR A 456 5.60 -13.93 -21.81
C TYR A 456 5.96 -12.64 -21.09
N THR A 457 5.76 -12.60 -19.75
CA THR A 457 6.12 -11.47 -18.92
C THR A 457 7.63 -11.35 -18.81
N THR A 458 8.34 -12.47 -18.63
CA THR A 458 9.82 -12.53 -18.65
C THR A 458 10.40 -11.92 -19.92
N LYS A 459 9.95 -12.37 -21.10
CA LYS A 459 10.41 -11.82 -22.37
C LYS A 459 10.17 -10.31 -22.50
N SER A 460 9.06 -9.81 -21.99
CA SER A 460 8.77 -8.37 -22.02
C SER A 460 9.69 -7.57 -21.10
N ILE A 461 10.04 -8.11 -19.92
CA ILE A 461 10.97 -7.49 -18.97
C ILE A 461 12.39 -7.48 -19.58
N GLU A 462 12.82 -8.58 -20.17
CA GLU A 462 14.12 -8.71 -20.84
C GLU A 462 14.23 -7.77 -22.05
N ALA A 463 13.16 -7.61 -22.81
CA ALA A 463 13.10 -6.65 -23.92
C ALA A 463 13.23 -5.17 -23.46
N LEU A 464 12.89 -4.87 -22.20
CA LEU A 464 13.12 -3.58 -21.56
C LEU A 464 14.56 -3.41 -21.03
N GLY A 465 15.40 -4.47 -21.14
CA GLY A 465 16.80 -4.46 -20.69
C GLY A 465 17.02 -4.87 -19.24
N TYR A 466 16.04 -5.48 -18.57
CA TYR A 466 16.18 -5.93 -17.19
C TYR A 466 16.25 -7.46 -17.09
N LYS A 467 16.95 -7.94 -16.05
CA LYS A 467 17.07 -9.37 -15.78
C LYS A 467 15.99 -9.80 -14.79
N VAL A 468 15.25 -10.86 -15.13
CA VAL A 468 14.33 -11.51 -14.19
C VAL A 468 15.14 -12.33 -13.19
N TYR A 469 14.86 -12.15 -11.90
CA TYR A 469 15.47 -12.87 -10.81
C TYR A 469 14.92 -14.31 -10.73
N LYS A 470 13.58 -14.43 -10.70
CA LYS A 470 12.88 -15.72 -10.72
C LYS A 470 11.60 -15.63 -11.55
N GLU A 471 11.26 -16.75 -12.21
CA GLU A 471 10.02 -16.95 -12.95
C GLU A 471 9.19 -18.04 -12.27
N ALA A 472 7.89 -17.83 -12.11
CA ALA A 472 6.99 -18.79 -11.50
C ALA A 472 6.80 -20.03 -12.39
N LYS A 473 6.83 -21.22 -11.79
CA LYS A 473 6.57 -22.50 -12.46
C LYS A 473 5.08 -22.68 -12.76
N VAL A 474 4.23 -22.21 -11.84
CA VAL A 474 2.77 -22.14 -12.01
C VAL A 474 2.40 -20.68 -12.23
N HIS A 475 1.69 -20.40 -13.32
CA HIS A 475 1.47 -19.03 -13.79
C HIS A 475 0.25 -18.38 -13.12
N ASP A 476 0.26 -18.37 -11.79
CA ASP A 476 -0.80 -17.76 -10.98
C ASP A 476 -0.24 -17.12 -9.69
N SER A 477 -1.13 -16.64 -8.79
CA SER A 477 -0.70 -15.98 -7.54
C SER A 477 -0.04 -16.95 -6.58
N GLU A 478 -0.47 -18.21 -6.55
CA GLU A 478 0.12 -19.23 -5.68
C GLU A 478 1.55 -19.54 -6.12
N GLY A 479 1.78 -19.74 -7.42
CA GLY A 479 3.13 -19.91 -7.97
C GLY A 479 4.06 -18.72 -7.70
N MET A 480 3.53 -17.50 -7.66
CA MET A 480 4.31 -16.32 -7.28
C MET A 480 4.61 -16.28 -5.78
N ILE A 481 3.69 -16.73 -4.91
CA ILE A 481 3.91 -16.87 -3.46
C ILE A 481 4.95 -17.97 -3.20
N ASP A 482 4.91 -19.08 -3.96
CA ASP A 482 5.85 -20.18 -3.80
C ASP A 482 7.29 -19.77 -4.09
N LEU A 483 7.52 -18.79 -4.99
CA LEU A 483 8.86 -18.22 -5.18
C LEU A 483 9.42 -17.56 -3.91
N VAL A 484 8.54 -16.97 -3.10
CA VAL A 484 8.93 -16.35 -1.82
C VAL A 484 9.16 -17.44 -0.76
N LYS A 485 8.27 -18.44 -0.70
CA LYS A 485 8.40 -19.58 0.24
C LYS A 485 9.69 -20.37 0.01
N GLU A 486 10.05 -20.61 -1.25
CA GLU A 486 11.30 -21.28 -1.61
C GLU A 486 12.53 -20.55 -1.03
N GLU A 487 12.50 -19.22 -0.93
CA GLU A 487 13.62 -18.44 -0.39
C GLU A 487 13.72 -18.49 1.14
N ILE A 488 12.58 -18.48 1.83
CA ILE A 488 12.56 -18.62 3.30
C ILE A 488 13.17 -19.96 3.73
N ASN A 489 12.81 -21.05 3.03
CA ASN A 489 13.30 -22.39 3.36
C ASN A 489 14.79 -22.62 3.05
N TYR A 490 15.44 -21.72 2.29
CA TYR A 490 16.89 -21.79 2.02
C TYR A 490 17.72 -21.00 3.04
N GLU A 491 17.09 -20.12 3.85
CA GLU A 491 17.77 -19.32 4.87
C GLU A 491 17.67 -19.95 6.28
N GLU A 492 16.88 -21.01 6.47
CA GLU A 492 16.87 -21.89 7.66
C GLU A 492 17.93 -23.02 7.51
#